data_e260afb094f8283c948a4c1bb385aab0
#
_entry.id   e260afb094f8283c948a4c1bb385aab0
#
_cell.length_a   1.000
_cell.length_b   1.000
_cell.length_c   1.000
_cell.angle_alpha   90.00
_cell.angle_beta   90.00
_cell.angle_gamma   90.00
#
_symmetry.space_group_name_H-M   'P 1'
#
loop_
_entity.id
_entity.type
_entity.pdbx_description
1 polymer ?
#
loop_
_entity_poly.entity_id
_entity_poly.type
_entity_poly.pdbx_seq_one_letter_code
_entity_poly.pdbx_strand_id
1 'polypeptide(L)'
;MGHSVSTSAIWGANSFSPNPAFTRRCADVVESAVCEHHLTPMLQLKDVVTVFDGLCAESYVTMLRLAEIQGRHCAGLMVPMMEGAETVSDALKVLLTFNCLHAQPIYWTPSVRGDHVSFAIWVDRPAGVTVMQSERMAAMGMLQFCAGFSDLLGDIFKPTVLRFKPSQVGADWPSQFMGIPIDGNATETEVLIPRASLLLPNPLKKSDVHNAPQVEAELKRYREQSKTDLLRNETCSWIKTNLATGECDLAHMAERMNCDKRTLQRQFKRELSCRFSDLVDDVRAEVCLPLLESAIFPMQVIAEQLGYATSGNFSRFFQRRFNCTPRDWMRALGEGDAQVAALSDRRTADTLFRVR
;
A
#
# COMPACT_ATOMS: atom_id res chain seq x y z
N MET A 1 16.20 -0.11 2.76
CA MET A 1 15.47 -0.33 4.03
C MET A 1 14.48 -1.45 3.79
N GLY A 2 14.31 -2.39 4.73
CA GLY A 2 13.38 -3.50 4.55
C GLY A 2 11.93 -3.00 4.66
N HIS A 3 11.02 -3.63 3.91
CA HIS A 3 9.60 -3.41 4.06
C HIS A 3 9.15 -3.93 5.42
N SER A 4 8.66 -3.05 6.28
CA SER A 4 8.27 -3.37 7.65
C SER A 4 6.88 -2.85 7.99
N VAL A 5 6.21 -3.55 8.90
CA VAL A 5 4.86 -3.27 9.36
C VAL A 5 4.84 -3.34 10.88
N SER A 6 4.10 -2.46 11.54
CA SER A 6 3.94 -2.48 13.00
C SER A 6 3.35 -3.80 13.48
N THR A 7 3.78 -4.26 14.66
CA THR A 7 3.21 -5.46 15.32
C THR A 7 1.72 -5.36 15.57
N SER A 8 1.18 -4.14 15.64
CA SER A 8 -0.27 -3.93 15.76
C SER A 8 -1.07 -4.51 14.59
N ALA A 9 -0.45 -4.65 13.41
CA ALA A 9 -1.10 -5.23 12.24
C ALA A 9 -1.51 -6.71 12.41
N ILE A 10 -0.82 -7.46 13.26
CA ILE A 10 -1.13 -8.87 13.55
C ILE A 10 -1.61 -9.09 14.99
N TRP A 11 -1.84 -8.01 15.76
CA TRP A 11 -2.34 -8.11 17.12
C TRP A 11 -3.66 -8.89 17.15
N GLY A 12 -3.76 -9.88 18.02
CA GLY A 12 -4.93 -10.73 18.14
C GLY A 12 -5.04 -11.86 17.11
N ALA A 13 -4.17 -11.95 16.10
CA ALA A 13 -4.24 -13.00 15.07
C ALA A 13 -4.21 -14.43 15.65
N ASN A 14 -3.44 -14.65 16.72
CA ASN A 14 -3.34 -15.94 17.39
C ASN A 14 -4.62 -16.40 18.08
N SER A 15 -5.59 -15.49 18.30
CA SER A 15 -6.88 -15.82 18.94
C SER A 15 -7.89 -16.47 17.99
N PHE A 16 -7.59 -16.52 16.69
CA PHE A 16 -8.54 -16.95 15.65
C PHE A 16 -8.36 -18.37 15.16
N SER A 17 -7.22 -18.99 15.44
CA SER A 17 -6.96 -20.34 14.96
C SER A 17 -6.74 -21.29 16.14
N PRO A 18 -7.48 -22.41 16.20
CA PRO A 18 -7.20 -23.48 17.14
C PRO A 18 -5.95 -24.29 16.75
N ASN A 19 -5.32 -23.99 15.60
CA ASN A 19 -4.15 -24.71 15.11
C ASN A 19 -2.89 -24.31 15.90
N PRO A 20 -2.30 -25.20 16.71
CA PRO A 20 -1.11 -24.89 17.52
C PRO A 20 0.11 -24.45 16.67
N ALA A 21 0.23 -24.97 15.45
CA ALA A 21 1.32 -24.60 14.55
C ALA A 21 1.16 -23.15 14.06
N PHE A 22 -0.07 -22.71 13.80
CA PHE A 22 -0.37 -21.31 13.45
C PHE A 22 -0.10 -20.38 14.64
N THR A 23 -0.58 -20.72 15.84
CA THR A 23 -0.35 -19.93 17.06
C THR A 23 1.14 -19.77 17.34
N ARG A 24 1.92 -20.86 17.22
CA ARG A 24 3.39 -20.81 17.37
C ARG A 24 4.02 -19.88 16.33
N ARG A 25 3.60 -19.98 15.06
CA ARG A 25 4.12 -19.11 13.99
C ARG A 25 3.83 -17.63 14.26
N CYS A 26 2.63 -17.29 14.76
CA CYS A 26 2.33 -15.92 15.17
C CYS A 26 3.26 -15.43 16.29
N ALA A 27 3.55 -16.29 17.28
CA ALA A 27 4.48 -15.97 18.35
C ALA A 27 5.89 -15.74 17.81
N ASP A 28 6.41 -16.66 16.97
CA ASP A 28 7.73 -16.54 16.33
C ASP A 28 7.85 -15.24 15.53
N VAL A 29 6.80 -14.86 14.80
CA VAL A 29 6.77 -13.60 14.03
C VAL A 29 6.82 -12.38 14.95
N VAL A 30 6.08 -12.38 16.05
CA VAL A 30 6.11 -11.27 17.03
C VAL A 30 7.46 -11.19 17.72
N GLU A 31 8.08 -12.32 18.07
CA GLU A 31 9.42 -12.39 18.68
C GLU A 31 10.50 -11.89 17.72
N SER A 32 10.30 -12.01 16.41
CA SER A 32 11.23 -11.49 15.39
C SER A 32 11.16 -9.96 15.21
N ALA A 33 10.25 -9.28 15.91
CA ALA A 33 10.07 -7.85 15.76
C ALA A 33 11.31 -7.05 16.19
N VAL A 34 11.73 -6.13 15.33
CA VAL A 34 12.88 -5.27 15.57
C VAL A 34 12.42 -3.96 16.21
N CYS A 35 12.96 -3.68 17.39
CA CYS A 35 12.70 -2.44 18.14
C CYS A 35 13.74 -1.34 17.88
N GLU A 36 14.60 -1.48 16.88
CA GLU A 36 15.66 -0.52 16.57
C GLU A 36 15.06 0.82 16.12
N HIS A 37 15.11 1.81 17.03
CA HIS A 37 14.73 3.20 16.74
C HIS A 37 13.24 3.50 16.47
N HIS A 38 12.32 2.55 16.68
CA HIS A 38 10.88 2.76 16.52
C HIS A 38 10.15 2.77 17.86
N LEU A 39 9.12 3.59 17.98
CA LEU A 39 8.23 3.62 19.16
C LEU A 39 7.38 2.35 19.29
N THR A 40 7.16 1.65 18.18
CA THR A 40 6.49 0.35 18.14
C THR A 40 7.41 -0.70 17.50
N PRO A 41 7.41 -1.94 17.98
CA PRO A 41 8.10 -3.03 17.32
C PRO A 41 7.62 -3.19 15.88
N MET A 42 8.56 -3.41 14.95
CA MET A 42 8.28 -3.56 13.53
C MET A 42 8.58 -4.98 13.07
N LEU A 43 7.74 -5.51 12.19
CA LEU A 43 7.86 -6.83 11.58
C LEU A 43 8.25 -6.70 10.11
N GLN A 44 8.94 -7.71 9.58
CA GLN A 44 9.14 -7.80 8.14
C GLN A 44 7.82 -8.11 7.43
N LEU A 45 7.55 -7.43 6.31
CA LEU A 45 6.31 -7.62 5.58
C LEU A 45 6.04 -9.09 5.22
N LYS A 46 7.08 -9.84 4.80
CA LYS A 46 6.97 -11.26 4.47
C LYS A 46 6.40 -12.12 5.61
N ASP A 47 6.72 -11.76 6.85
CA ASP A 47 6.29 -12.48 8.03
C ASP A 47 4.81 -12.17 8.34
N VAL A 48 4.42 -10.90 8.21
CA VAL A 48 3.02 -10.45 8.33
C VAL A 48 2.14 -11.10 7.25
N VAL A 49 2.62 -11.15 6.01
CA VAL A 49 1.95 -11.83 4.89
C VAL A 49 1.75 -13.32 5.21
N THR A 50 2.75 -13.98 5.78
CA THR A 50 2.65 -15.38 6.17
C THR A 50 1.55 -15.62 7.21
N VAL A 51 1.38 -14.72 8.17
CA VAL A 51 0.28 -14.75 9.15
C VAL A 51 -1.07 -14.61 8.45
N PHE A 52 -1.21 -13.64 7.55
CA PHE A 52 -2.48 -13.42 6.83
C PHE A 52 -2.83 -14.56 5.88
N ASP A 53 -1.86 -15.14 5.19
CA ASP A 53 -2.09 -16.34 4.39
C ASP A 53 -2.58 -17.52 5.22
N GLY A 54 -2.03 -17.70 6.43
CA GLY A 54 -2.51 -18.71 7.36
C GLY A 54 -3.96 -18.50 7.80
N LEU A 55 -4.36 -17.24 8.04
CA LEU A 55 -5.74 -16.88 8.35
C LEU A 55 -6.68 -17.14 7.17
N CYS A 56 -6.28 -16.72 5.97
CA CYS A 56 -7.07 -16.92 4.75
C CYS A 56 -7.22 -18.40 4.37
N ALA A 57 -6.25 -19.25 4.74
CA ALA A 57 -6.34 -20.68 4.47
C ALA A 57 -7.49 -21.36 5.26
N GLU A 58 -7.90 -20.77 6.38
CA GLU A 58 -9.04 -21.25 7.18
C GLU A 58 -10.38 -20.67 6.68
N SER A 59 -10.46 -19.38 6.54
CA SER A 59 -11.61 -18.65 5.96
C SER A 59 -11.25 -17.18 5.73
N TYR A 60 -11.69 -16.63 4.62
CA TYR A 60 -11.57 -15.19 4.35
C TYR A 60 -12.35 -14.32 5.37
N VAL A 61 -13.42 -14.83 5.96
CA VAL A 61 -14.18 -14.15 7.03
C VAL A 61 -13.32 -13.89 8.25
N THR A 62 -12.27 -14.68 8.47
CA THR A 62 -11.34 -14.49 9.58
C THR A 62 -10.61 -13.14 9.48
N MET A 63 -10.33 -12.65 8.27
CA MET A 63 -9.74 -11.31 8.07
C MET A 63 -10.67 -10.20 8.54
N LEU A 64 -11.96 -10.29 8.22
CA LEU A 64 -12.94 -9.28 8.65
C LEU A 64 -13.04 -9.26 10.19
N ARG A 65 -13.16 -10.44 10.80
CA ARG A 65 -13.23 -10.54 12.27
C ARG A 65 -11.97 -10.04 12.96
N LEU A 66 -10.80 -10.32 12.40
CA LEU A 66 -9.54 -9.80 12.94
C LEU A 66 -9.52 -8.27 12.87
N ALA A 67 -9.90 -7.68 11.73
CA ALA A 67 -9.96 -6.23 11.57
C ALA A 67 -10.93 -5.58 12.57
N GLU A 68 -12.12 -6.17 12.78
CA GLU A 68 -13.11 -5.71 13.77
C GLU A 68 -12.53 -5.69 15.19
N ILE A 69 -11.84 -6.78 15.62
CA ILE A 69 -11.26 -6.87 16.96
C ILE A 69 -10.08 -5.91 17.12
N GLN A 70 -9.30 -5.73 16.06
CA GLN A 70 -8.19 -4.78 16.10
C GLN A 70 -8.67 -3.34 16.26
N GLY A 71 -9.76 -2.94 15.57
CA GLY A 71 -10.38 -1.64 15.72
C GLY A 71 -9.35 -0.51 15.79
N ARG A 72 -9.49 0.37 16.79
CA ARG A 72 -8.57 1.50 17.02
C ARG A 72 -7.12 1.10 17.30
N HIS A 73 -6.86 -0.14 17.74
CA HIS A 73 -5.51 -0.60 18.05
C HIS A 73 -4.62 -0.68 16.81
N CYS A 74 -5.19 -0.91 15.63
CA CYS A 74 -4.42 -0.93 14.39
C CYS A 74 -3.88 0.46 13.99
N ALA A 75 -4.49 1.55 14.45
CA ALA A 75 -3.99 2.90 14.20
C ALA A 75 -2.77 3.26 15.07
N GLY A 76 -2.54 2.54 16.17
CA GLY A 76 -1.33 2.66 16.98
C GLY A 76 -0.97 4.11 17.36
N LEU A 77 0.26 4.50 17.06
CA LEU A 77 0.80 5.84 17.34
C LEU A 77 0.14 6.97 16.54
N MET A 78 -0.62 6.67 15.49
CA MET A 78 -1.31 7.71 14.73
C MET A 78 -2.46 8.34 15.51
N VAL A 79 -3.05 7.63 16.48
CA VAL A 79 -4.18 8.15 17.28
C VAL A 79 -3.81 9.42 18.02
N PRO A 80 -2.75 9.48 18.84
CA PRO A 80 -2.35 10.73 19.51
C PRO A 80 -2.04 11.88 18.54
N MET A 81 -1.53 11.56 17.35
CA MET A 81 -1.24 12.56 16.32
C MET A 81 -2.53 13.14 15.71
N MET A 82 -3.58 12.34 15.60
CA MET A 82 -4.89 12.77 15.10
C MET A 82 -5.63 13.63 16.13
N GLU A 83 -5.32 13.53 17.41
CA GLU A 83 -5.95 14.33 18.47
C GLU A 83 -5.70 15.84 18.34
N GLY A 84 -4.66 16.25 17.59
CA GLY A 84 -4.38 17.66 17.26
C GLY A 84 -5.08 18.17 16.00
N ALA A 85 -5.77 17.33 15.25
CA ALA A 85 -6.43 17.70 14.01
C ALA A 85 -7.77 18.42 14.25
N GLU A 86 -8.07 19.45 13.44
CA GLU A 86 -9.31 20.23 13.57
C GLU A 86 -10.53 19.50 13.00
N THR A 87 -10.37 18.89 11.83
CA THR A 87 -11.44 18.21 11.10
C THR A 87 -11.12 16.74 10.89
N VAL A 88 -12.11 15.96 10.50
CA VAL A 88 -11.91 14.57 10.06
C VAL A 88 -10.95 14.50 8.88
N SER A 89 -11.03 15.45 7.95
CA SER A 89 -10.08 15.55 6.83
C SER A 89 -8.64 15.73 7.31
N ASP A 90 -8.42 16.56 8.32
CA ASP A 90 -7.07 16.79 8.85
C ASP A 90 -6.56 15.57 9.61
N ALA A 91 -7.43 14.85 10.34
CA ALA A 91 -7.08 13.58 10.97
C ALA A 91 -6.69 12.50 9.92
N LEU A 92 -7.41 12.42 8.80
CA LEU A 92 -7.06 11.53 7.69
C LEU A 92 -5.74 11.92 7.01
N LYS A 93 -5.42 13.21 6.91
CA LYS A 93 -4.11 13.67 6.41
C LYS A 93 -2.96 13.18 7.29
N VAL A 94 -3.17 13.11 8.61
CA VAL A 94 -2.19 12.51 9.52
C VAL A 94 -1.92 11.06 9.13
N LEU A 95 -2.98 10.25 8.90
CA LEU A 95 -2.81 8.89 8.42
C LEU A 95 -1.99 8.86 7.12
N LEU A 96 -2.39 9.62 6.11
CA LEU A 96 -1.72 9.63 4.80
C LEU A 96 -0.25 10.04 4.90
N THR A 97 0.05 10.99 5.79
CA THR A 97 1.40 11.52 5.98
C THR A 97 2.30 10.56 6.74
N PHE A 98 1.76 9.90 7.75
CA PHE A 98 2.55 9.11 8.71
C PHE A 98 2.33 7.61 8.62
N ASN A 99 1.56 7.13 7.64
CA ASN A 99 1.32 5.70 7.43
C ASN A 99 2.62 4.87 7.29
N CYS A 100 3.67 5.46 6.75
CA CYS A 100 4.98 4.83 6.64
C CYS A 100 5.65 4.53 7.99
N LEU A 101 5.27 5.21 9.08
CA LEU A 101 5.67 4.85 10.44
C LEU A 101 4.95 3.58 10.93
N HIS A 102 3.82 3.26 10.31
CA HIS A 102 2.98 2.13 10.69
C HIS A 102 3.18 0.94 9.75
N ALA A 103 3.22 1.20 8.43
CA ALA A 103 3.32 0.16 7.42
C ALA A 103 3.98 0.73 6.14
N GLN A 104 5.29 0.61 6.03
CA GLN A 104 6.08 1.17 4.92
C GLN A 104 5.66 0.71 3.51
N PRO A 105 5.20 -0.54 3.30
CA PRO A 105 4.83 -0.98 1.96
C PRO A 105 3.39 -0.67 1.58
N ILE A 106 2.62 0.01 2.44
CA ILE A 106 1.21 0.32 2.20
C ILE A 106 1.08 1.80 1.84
N TYR A 107 0.45 2.07 0.70
CA TYR A 107 0.27 3.41 0.17
C TYR A 107 -1.21 3.73 -0.03
N TRP A 108 -1.55 4.99 0.20
CA TRP A 108 -2.89 5.50 0.08
C TRP A 108 -2.96 6.58 -0.98
N THR A 109 -3.93 6.49 -1.86
CA THR A 109 -4.13 7.47 -2.92
C THR A 109 -5.53 8.09 -2.79
N PRO A 110 -5.65 9.29 -2.22
CA PRO A 110 -6.93 9.99 -2.17
C PRO A 110 -7.28 10.57 -3.55
N SER A 111 -8.54 10.46 -3.95
CA SER A 111 -9.07 11.10 -5.16
C SER A 111 -10.49 11.60 -4.94
N VAL A 112 -10.86 12.72 -5.59
CA VAL A 112 -12.21 13.26 -5.49
C VAL A 112 -13.08 12.66 -6.58
N ARG A 113 -14.22 12.10 -6.20
CA ARG A 113 -15.21 11.46 -7.10
C ARG A 113 -16.61 12.03 -6.81
N GLY A 114 -16.95 13.17 -7.43
CA GLY A 114 -18.21 13.87 -7.19
C GLY A 114 -18.34 14.31 -5.72
N ASP A 115 -19.39 13.85 -5.04
CA ASP A 115 -19.66 14.16 -3.63
C ASP A 115 -18.89 13.29 -2.63
N HIS A 116 -18.02 12.44 -3.13
CA HIS A 116 -17.20 11.52 -2.31
C HIS A 116 -15.72 11.78 -2.50
N VAL A 117 -14.95 11.36 -1.51
CA VAL A 117 -13.51 11.14 -1.63
C VAL A 117 -13.27 9.66 -1.57
N SER A 118 -12.57 9.14 -2.58
CA SER A 118 -12.04 7.78 -2.59
C SER A 118 -10.68 7.77 -1.91
N PHE A 119 -10.47 6.81 -1.04
CA PHE A 119 -9.16 6.44 -0.53
C PHE A 119 -8.83 5.05 -1.05
N ALA A 120 -8.03 5.01 -2.12
CA ALA A 120 -7.52 3.76 -2.66
C ALA A 120 -6.25 3.34 -1.92
N ILE A 121 -6.08 2.02 -1.73
CA ILE A 121 -4.93 1.41 -1.07
C ILE A 121 -4.21 0.46 -2.03
N TRP A 122 -2.90 0.46 -1.99
CA TRP A 122 -2.09 -0.53 -2.65
C TRP A 122 -0.85 -0.85 -1.81
N VAL A 123 -0.27 -2.02 -2.05
CA VAL A 123 0.89 -2.52 -1.31
C VAL A 123 2.03 -2.73 -2.27
N ASP A 124 3.18 -2.11 -1.99
CA ASP A 124 4.40 -2.38 -2.73
C ASP A 124 4.82 -3.84 -2.50
N ARG A 125 5.17 -4.54 -3.59
CA ARG A 125 5.47 -5.97 -3.57
C ARG A 125 6.98 -6.20 -3.47
N PRO A 126 7.51 -6.47 -2.27
CA PRO A 126 8.90 -6.85 -2.13
C PRO A 126 9.17 -8.24 -2.71
N ALA A 127 10.46 -8.54 -2.91
CA ALA A 127 10.89 -9.87 -3.30
C ALA A 127 10.38 -10.95 -2.33
N GLY A 128 9.86 -12.03 -2.89
CA GLY A 128 9.30 -13.15 -2.11
C GLY A 128 7.84 -12.99 -1.69
N VAL A 129 7.16 -11.91 -2.09
CA VAL A 129 5.72 -11.72 -1.88
C VAL A 129 5.00 -11.82 -3.22
N THR A 130 3.99 -12.69 -3.31
CA THR A 130 3.20 -12.86 -4.53
C THR A 130 2.21 -11.71 -4.75
N VAL A 131 1.66 -11.57 -5.96
CA VAL A 131 0.59 -10.61 -6.26
C VAL A 131 -0.60 -10.82 -5.34
N MET A 132 -1.06 -12.07 -5.21
CA MET A 132 -2.18 -12.42 -4.35
C MET A 132 -1.95 -12.03 -2.88
N GLN A 133 -0.74 -12.21 -2.39
CA GLN A 133 -0.36 -11.83 -1.03
C GLN A 133 -0.39 -10.31 -0.83
N SER A 134 0.13 -9.53 -1.78
CA SER A 134 0.06 -8.08 -1.71
C SER A 134 -1.38 -7.56 -1.81
N GLU A 135 -2.22 -8.21 -2.60
CA GLU A 135 -3.65 -7.87 -2.69
C GLU A 135 -4.40 -8.20 -1.41
N ARG A 136 -4.12 -9.33 -0.76
CA ARG A 136 -4.67 -9.66 0.57
C ARG A 136 -4.23 -8.67 1.63
N MET A 137 -2.97 -8.23 1.59
CA MET A 137 -2.48 -7.17 2.48
C MET A 137 -3.22 -5.85 2.26
N ALA A 138 -3.47 -5.47 1.00
CA ALA A 138 -4.26 -4.28 0.69
C ALA A 138 -5.69 -4.39 1.22
N ALA A 139 -6.33 -5.56 1.04
CA ALA A 139 -7.65 -5.81 1.59
C ALA A 139 -7.67 -5.72 3.12
N MET A 140 -6.71 -6.36 3.79
CA MET A 140 -6.59 -6.31 5.25
C MET A 140 -6.34 -4.88 5.74
N GLY A 141 -5.45 -4.13 5.10
CA GLY A 141 -5.19 -2.72 5.42
C GLY A 141 -6.44 -1.85 5.27
N MET A 142 -7.27 -2.09 4.26
CA MET A 142 -8.55 -1.40 4.08
C MET A 142 -9.55 -1.73 5.17
N LEU A 143 -9.67 -3.00 5.55
CA LEU A 143 -10.56 -3.43 6.63
C LEU A 143 -10.12 -2.83 7.97
N GLN A 144 -8.82 -2.88 8.28
CA GLN A 144 -8.24 -2.28 9.49
C GLN A 144 -8.46 -0.76 9.52
N PHE A 145 -8.28 -0.09 8.39
CA PHE A 145 -8.58 1.34 8.28
C PHE A 145 -10.04 1.62 8.64
N CYS A 146 -10.98 0.91 8.03
CA CYS A 146 -12.40 1.13 8.29
C CYS A 146 -12.79 0.78 9.73
N ALA A 147 -12.28 -0.32 10.29
CA ALA A 147 -12.53 -0.69 11.67
C ALA A 147 -11.95 0.35 12.64
N GLY A 148 -10.70 0.76 12.44
CA GLY A 148 -10.03 1.74 13.27
C GLY A 148 -10.73 3.10 13.28
N PHE A 149 -11.11 3.60 12.09
CA PHE A 149 -11.80 4.88 11.97
C PHE A 149 -13.26 4.82 12.46
N SER A 150 -13.96 3.71 12.25
CA SER A 150 -15.29 3.50 12.84
C SER A 150 -15.24 3.54 14.38
N ASP A 151 -14.22 2.92 14.97
CA ASP A 151 -14.00 2.94 16.43
C ASP A 151 -13.61 4.34 16.96
N LEU A 152 -12.80 5.08 16.19
CA LEU A 152 -12.28 6.38 16.61
C LEU A 152 -13.27 7.51 16.41
N LEU A 153 -13.98 7.52 15.28
CA LEU A 153 -14.85 8.63 14.86
C LEU A 153 -16.34 8.32 15.05
N GLY A 154 -16.70 7.06 15.34
CA GLY A 154 -18.09 6.63 15.56
C GLY A 154 -19.00 7.00 14.40
N ASP A 155 -20.16 7.56 14.73
CA ASP A 155 -21.20 7.93 13.77
C ASP A 155 -20.79 8.99 12.72
N ILE A 156 -19.65 9.64 12.90
CA ILE A 156 -19.14 10.63 11.94
C ILE A 156 -18.48 9.95 10.74
N PHE A 157 -17.85 8.79 10.96
CA PHE A 157 -17.23 8.01 9.92
C PHE A 157 -18.25 7.07 9.27
N LYS A 158 -18.89 7.53 8.21
CA LYS A 158 -19.92 6.77 7.46
C LYS A 158 -19.52 6.59 6.00
N PRO A 159 -18.58 5.68 5.69
CA PRO A 159 -18.29 5.32 4.31
C PRO A 159 -19.54 4.79 3.59
N THR A 160 -19.65 5.11 2.32
CA THR A 160 -20.79 4.69 1.49
C THR A 160 -20.62 3.27 0.99
N VAL A 161 -19.40 2.87 0.65
CA VAL A 161 -19.08 1.54 0.12
C VAL A 161 -17.59 1.24 0.30
N LEU A 162 -17.29 -0.03 0.56
CA LEU A 162 -15.98 -0.66 0.46
C LEU A 162 -15.89 -1.40 -0.85
N ARG A 163 -14.86 -1.14 -1.62
CA ARG A 163 -14.62 -1.78 -2.90
C ARG A 163 -13.35 -2.63 -2.85
N PHE A 164 -13.49 -3.85 -3.34
CA PHE A 164 -12.41 -4.82 -3.42
C PHE A 164 -12.32 -5.43 -4.81
N LYS A 165 -11.13 -5.84 -5.20
CA LYS A 165 -10.94 -6.63 -6.42
C LYS A 165 -11.50 -8.04 -6.23
N PRO A 166 -11.96 -8.71 -7.32
CA PRO A 166 -12.47 -10.08 -7.23
C PRO A 166 -11.50 -11.09 -6.61
N SER A 167 -10.19 -10.89 -6.80
CA SER A 167 -9.11 -11.70 -6.20
C SER A 167 -9.00 -11.61 -4.68
N GLN A 168 -9.59 -10.58 -4.09
CA GLN A 168 -9.50 -10.29 -2.66
C GLN A 168 -10.71 -10.78 -1.87
N VAL A 169 -11.82 -11.03 -2.56
CA VAL A 169 -13.11 -11.38 -1.96
C VAL A 169 -13.30 -12.89 -2.02
N GLY A 170 -13.50 -13.51 -0.86
CA GLY A 170 -13.91 -14.91 -0.78
C GLY A 170 -15.41 -15.10 -1.05
N ALA A 171 -15.81 -16.29 -1.49
CA ALA A 171 -17.21 -16.62 -1.71
C ALA A 171 -18.08 -16.55 -0.44
N ASP A 172 -17.45 -16.59 0.71
CA ASP A 172 -18.04 -16.53 2.06
C ASP A 172 -18.06 -15.10 2.65
N TRP A 173 -17.64 -14.08 1.90
CA TRP A 173 -17.67 -12.70 2.40
C TRP A 173 -19.11 -12.20 2.55
N PRO A 174 -19.40 -11.47 3.63
CA PRO A 174 -20.69 -10.85 3.80
C PRO A 174 -20.89 -9.69 2.81
N SER A 175 -22.14 -9.29 2.60
CA SER A 175 -22.49 -8.13 1.77
C SER A 175 -22.10 -6.78 2.40
N GLN A 176 -21.68 -6.78 3.66
CA GLN A 176 -21.28 -5.57 4.41
C GLN A 176 -20.24 -5.89 5.48
N PHE A 177 -19.43 -4.88 5.82
CA PHE A 177 -18.46 -4.90 6.92
C PHE A 177 -18.74 -3.71 7.85
N MET A 178 -19.03 -3.97 9.12
CA MET A 178 -19.38 -2.93 10.10
C MET A 178 -20.49 -1.97 9.60
N GLY A 179 -21.48 -2.50 8.91
CA GLY A 179 -22.56 -1.71 8.30
C GLY A 179 -22.21 -1.00 7.00
N ILE A 180 -20.98 -1.11 6.52
CA ILE A 180 -20.53 -0.53 5.25
C ILE A 180 -20.74 -1.58 4.13
N PRO A 181 -21.51 -1.29 3.07
CA PRO A 181 -21.67 -2.20 1.94
C PRO A 181 -20.35 -2.58 1.28
N ILE A 182 -20.24 -3.83 0.83
CA ILE A 182 -19.07 -4.36 0.10
C ILE A 182 -19.42 -4.56 -1.37
N ASP A 183 -18.59 -4.02 -2.26
CA ASP A 183 -18.55 -4.29 -3.70
C ASP A 183 -17.27 -5.08 -4.02
N GLY A 184 -17.43 -6.36 -4.35
CA GLY A 184 -16.30 -7.29 -4.65
C GLY A 184 -15.89 -7.33 -6.13
N ASN A 185 -16.44 -6.48 -6.98
CA ASN A 185 -16.16 -6.46 -8.42
C ASN A 185 -15.42 -5.19 -8.90
N ALA A 186 -14.71 -4.53 -8.00
CA ALA A 186 -13.99 -3.30 -8.32
C ALA A 186 -12.63 -3.57 -8.99
N THR A 187 -12.12 -2.58 -9.66
CA THR A 187 -10.76 -2.59 -10.26
C THR A 187 -9.68 -2.19 -9.26
N GLU A 188 -10.07 -1.51 -8.19
CA GLU A 188 -9.18 -1.01 -7.13
C GLU A 188 -9.74 -1.35 -5.76
N THR A 189 -8.86 -1.46 -4.77
CA THR A 189 -9.25 -1.57 -3.36
C THR A 189 -9.38 -0.17 -2.81
N GLU A 190 -10.61 0.27 -2.56
CA GLU A 190 -10.89 1.64 -2.13
C GLU A 190 -12.08 1.73 -1.18
N VAL A 191 -12.13 2.80 -0.41
CA VAL A 191 -13.30 3.21 0.37
C VAL A 191 -13.79 4.56 -0.12
N LEU A 192 -15.10 4.71 -0.27
CA LEU A 192 -15.74 5.97 -0.63
C LEU A 192 -16.34 6.63 0.61
N ILE A 193 -15.89 7.85 0.92
CA ILE A 193 -16.33 8.62 2.08
C ILE A 193 -17.01 9.90 1.58
N PRO A 194 -18.23 10.24 2.04
CA PRO A 194 -18.89 11.49 1.69
C PRO A 194 -18.02 12.71 2.06
N ARG A 195 -17.86 13.65 1.15
CA ARG A 195 -17.08 14.89 1.42
C ARG A 195 -17.60 15.66 2.62
N ALA A 196 -18.92 15.68 2.82
CA ALA A 196 -19.52 16.33 3.96
C ALA A 196 -19.02 15.80 5.30
N SER A 197 -18.83 14.47 5.42
CA SER A 197 -18.29 13.85 6.64
C SER A 197 -16.85 14.28 6.93
N LEU A 198 -16.05 14.55 5.90
CA LEU A 198 -14.66 14.96 6.05
C LEU A 198 -14.50 16.38 6.59
N LEU A 199 -15.51 17.22 6.42
CA LEU A 199 -15.52 18.61 6.89
C LEU A 199 -16.00 18.76 8.33
N LEU A 200 -16.52 17.67 8.93
CA LEU A 200 -16.99 17.70 10.30
C LEU A 200 -15.85 17.88 11.29
N PRO A 201 -16.11 18.50 12.46
CA PRO A 201 -15.12 18.59 13.53
C PRO A 201 -14.60 17.22 13.93
N ASN A 202 -13.30 17.15 14.23
CA ASN A 202 -12.68 15.92 14.68
C ASN A 202 -13.10 15.60 16.15
N PRO A 203 -13.80 14.49 16.41
CA PRO A 203 -14.24 14.14 17.77
C PRO A 203 -13.10 13.74 18.69
N LEU A 204 -11.92 13.41 18.12
CA LEU A 204 -10.72 13.07 18.87
C LEU A 204 -9.95 14.30 19.37
N LYS A 205 -10.32 15.50 18.89
CA LYS A 205 -9.60 16.72 19.22
C LYS A 205 -9.55 16.94 20.73
N LYS A 206 -8.34 17.09 21.27
CA LYS A 206 -8.08 17.47 22.65
C LYS A 206 -7.54 18.90 22.70
N SER A 207 -8.00 19.69 23.69
CA SER A 207 -7.61 21.09 23.86
C SER A 207 -6.13 21.26 24.26
N ASP A 208 -5.55 20.25 24.90
CA ASP A 208 -4.19 20.29 25.45
C ASP A 208 -3.35 19.13 24.89
N VAL A 209 -3.17 19.08 23.57
CA VAL A 209 -2.23 18.13 22.98
C VAL A 209 -0.81 18.62 23.21
N HIS A 210 -0.27 18.37 24.38
CA HIS A 210 1.17 18.30 24.56
C HIS A 210 1.60 16.99 23.90
N ASN A 211 2.00 17.07 22.63
CA ASN A 211 2.61 15.93 21.95
C ASN A 211 3.71 15.40 22.87
N ALA A 212 3.59 14.13 23.30
CA ALA A 212 4.61 13.54 24.15
C ALA A 212 5.98 13.78 23.48
N PRO A 213 7.01 14.23 24.19
CA PRO A 213 8.33 14.54 23.60
C PRO A 213 8.88 13.44 22.71
N GLN A 214 8.47 12.20 22.96
CA GLN A 214 8.79 11.02 22.16
C GLN A 214 8.13 11.03 20.78
N VAL A 215 6.85 11.45 20.69
CA VAL A 215 6.13 11.61 19.42
C VAL A 215 6.77 12.72 18.60
N GLU A 216 7.15 13.81 19.25
CA GLU A 216 7.79 14.96 18.59
C GLU A 216 9.21 14.63 18.09
N ALA A 217 9.99 13.87 18.86
CA ALA A 217 11.30 13.38 18.47
C ALA A 217 11.21 12.41 17.28
N GLU A 218 10.21 11.51 17.26
CA GLU A 218 9.98 10.57 16.16
C GLU A 218 9.45 11.30 14.93
N LEU A 219 8.57 12.27 15.09
CA LEU A 219 8.13 13.16 14.01
C LEU A 219 9.30 13.93 13.38
N LYS A 220 10.25 14.38 14.19
CA LYS A 220 11.45 15.07 13.69
C LYS A 220 12.35 14.12 12.89
N ARG A 221 12.64 12.94 13.43
CA ARG A 221 13.39 11.89 12.72
C ARG A 221 12.68 11.50 11.43
N TYR A 222 11.39 11.31 11.50
CA TYR A 222 10.57 11.00 10.34
C TYR A 222 10.61 12.12 9.30
N ARG A 223 10.47 13.39 9.68
CA ARG A 223 10.58 14.52 8.75
C ARG A 223 11.95 14.57 8.06
N GLU A 224 13.00 14.15 8.73
CA GLU A 224 14.35 14.08 8.16
C GLU A 224 14.53 12.90 7.22
N GLN A 225 14.00 11.71 7.55
CA GLN A 225 14.04 10.52 6.70
C GLN A 225 12.98 10.54 5.59
N SER A 226 11.83 11.12 5.87
CA SER A 226 10.61 10.98 5.09
C SER A 226 10.47 11.97 3.94
N LYS A 227 11.32 12.99 3.83
CA LYS A 227 11.35 13.83 2.62
C LYS A 227 11.66 12.99 1.38
N THR A 228 12.56 12.05 1.53
CA THR A 228 12.96 11.11 0.49
C THR A 228 11.84 10.13 0.15
N ASP A 229 11.25 9.50 1.17
CA ASP A 229 10.20 8.50 1.00
C ASP A 229 8.87 9.13 0.53
N LEU A 230 8.50 10.30 1.05
CA LEU A 230 7.32 11.05 0.58
C LEU A 230 7.45 11.46 -0.87
N LEU A 231 8.59 12.03 -1.26
CA LEU A 231 8.85 12.41 -2.65
C LEU A 231 8.76 11.21 -3.58
N ARG A 232 9.39 10.08 -3.21
CA ARG A 232 9.34 8.84 -3.99
C ARG A 232 7.90 8.34 -4.11
N ASN A 233 7.18 8.22 -3.00
CA ASN A 233 5.83 7.68 -2.95
C ASN A 233 4.83 8.54 -3.71
N GLU A 234 4.88 9.86 -3.52
CA GLU A 234 4.04 10.79 -4.28
C GLU A 234 4.32 10.69 -5.78
N THR A 235 5.60 10.61 -6.15
CA THR A 235 6.01 10.47 -7.55
C THR A 235 5.54 9.14 -8.14
N CYS A 236 5.77 8.02 -7.47
CA CYS A 236 5.36 6.69 -7.94
C CYS A 236 3.83 6.57 -8.04
N SER A 237 3.08 7.11 -7.07
CA SER A 237 1.62 7.14 -7.11
C SER A 237 1.11 7.95 -8.30
N TRP A 238 1.69 9.13 -8.53
CA TRP A 238 1.33 9.96 -9.66
C TRP A 238 1.66 9.28 -11.01
N ILE A 239 2.84 8.65 -11.11
CA ILE A 239 3.23 7.88 -12.29
C ILE A 239 2.19 6.79 -12.57
N LYS A 240 1.80 5.97 -11.57
CA LYS A 240 0.78 4.91 -11.74
C LYS A 240 -0.52 5.44 -12.33
N THR A 241 -0.99 6.56 -11.83
CA THR A 241 -2.24 7.17 -12.30
C THR A 241 -2.13 7.71 -13.72
N ASN A 242 -0.93 8.16 -14.14
CA ASN A 242 -0.76 8.86 -15.42
C ASN A 242 -0.02 8.04 -16.48
N LEU A 243 0.36 6.79 -16.23
CA LEU A 243 1.07 5.96 -17.21
C LEU A 243 0.35 5.87 -18.56
N ALA A 244 -0.97 5.63 -18.53
CA ALA A 244 -1.77 5.42 -19.74
C ALA A 244 -2.20 6.71 -20.43
N THR A 245 -2.07 7.88 -19.79
CA THR A 245 -2.59 9.16 -20.32
C THR A 245 -1.70 9.78 -21.40
N GLY A 246 -0.44 9.33 -21.52
CA GLY A 246 0.58 9.97 -22.37
C GLY A 246 1.21 11.22 -21.73
N GLU A 247 0.75 11.65 -20.56
CA GLU A 247 1.23 12.84 -19.83
C GLU A 247 2.21 12.49 -18.70
N CYS A 248 2.69 11.26 -18.67
CA CYS A 248 3.60 10.77 -17.65
C CYS A 248 5.05 11.20 -17.93
N ASP A 249 5.31 12.50 -17.85
CA ASP A 249 6.63 13.08 -18.04
C ASP A 249 7.04 14.03 -16.90
N LEU A 250 8.32 14.40 -16.88
CA LEU A 250 8.88 15.28 -15.85
C LEU A 250 8.29 16.70 -15.87
N ALA A 251 7.73 17.16 -17.01
CA ALA A 251 7.15 18.49 -17.09
C ALA A 251 5.84 18.56 -16.31
N HIS A 252 4.94 17.62 -16.58
CA HIS A 252 3.67 17.53 -15.89
C HIS A 252 3.85 17.25 -14.38
N MET A 253 4.86 16.42 -14.03
CA MET A 253 5.18 16.22 -12.61
C MET A 253 5.71 17.50 -11.95
N ALA A 254 6.53 18.29 -12.64
CA ALA A 254 7.04 19.57 -12.12
C ALA A 254 5.92 20.60 -11.93
N GLU A 255 4.98 20.69 -12.87
CA GLU A 255 3.77 21.51 -12.75
C GLU A 255 2.95 21.12 -11.53
N ARG A 256 2.70 19.81 -11.34
CA ARG A 256 1.99 19.31 -10.17
C ARG A 256 2.69 19.69 -8.85
N MET A 257 4.02 19.60 -8.82
CA MET A 257 4.82 19.97 -7.64
C MET A 257 5.09 21.48 -7.53
N ASN A 258 4.47 22.29 -8.40
CA ASN A 258 4.61 23.74 -8.43
C ASN A 258 6.09 24.20 -8.45
N CYS A 259 6.92 23.53 -9.25
CA CYS A 259 8.34 23.84 -9.42
C CYS A 259 8.77 23.69 -10.89
N ASP A 260 9.97 24.19 -11.23
CA ASP A 260 10.54 23.98 -12.55
C ASP A 260 11.23 22.60 -12.69
N LYS A 261 11.34 22.12 -13.94
CA LYS A 261 11.95 20.81 -14.27
C LYS A 261 13.35 20.62 -13.68
N ARG A 262 14.17 21.68 -13.71
CA ARG A 262 15.57 21.62 -13.25
C ARG A 262 15.63 21.47 -11.73
N THR A 263 14.77 22.16 -11.02
CA THR A 263 14.63 22.04 -9.57
C THR A 263 14.20 20.64 -9.19
N LEU A 264 13.17 20.06 -9.87
CA LEU A 264 12.70 18.71 -9.61
C LEU A 264 13.77 17.66 -9.94
N GLN A 265 14.50 17.79 -11.05
CA GLN A 265 15.61 16.89 -11.37
C GLN A 265 16.73 16.91 -10.32
N ARG A 266 17.07 18.11 -9.81
CA ARG A 266 18.07 18.24 -8.74
C ARG A 266 17.57 17.58 -7.45
N GLN A 267 16.28 17.73 -7.15
CA GLN A 267 15.66 17.12 -5.98
C GLN A 267 15.69 15.60 -6.09
N PHE A 268 15.27 14.99 -7.19
CA PHE A 268 15.38 13.56 -7.40
C PHE A 268 16.83 13.04 -7.27
N LYS A 269 17.78 13.73 -7.88
CA LYS A 269 19.19 13.33 -7.78
C LYS A 269 19.72 13.43 -6.35
N ARG A 270 19.34 14.47 -5.60
CA ARG A 270 19.82 14.71 -4.23
C ARG A 270 19.14 13.78 -3.22
N GLU A 271 17.82 13.62 -3.30
CA GLU A 271 17.03 12.95 -2.27
C GLU A 271 16.79 11.47 -2.60
N LEU A 272 16.63 11.12 -3.88
CA LEU A 272 16.33 9.74 -4.31
C LEU A 272 17.52 9.05 -4.98
N SER A 273 18.60 9.76 -5.27
CA SER A 273 19.78 9.25 -6.02
C SER A 273 19.41 8.62 -7.38
N CYS A 274 18.26 8.95 -7.95
CA CYS A 274 17.76 8.42 -9.21
C CYS A 274 17.23 9.53 -10.13
N ARG A 275 16.86 9.16 -11.35
CA ARG A 275 16.18 10.04 -12.31
C ARG A 275 14.67 9.75 -12.29
N PHE A 276 13.87 10.70 -12.72
CA PHE A 276 12.42 10.47 -12.91
C PHE A 276 12.14 9.30 -13.87
N SER A 277 12.92 9.16 -14.95
CA SER A 277 12.80 8.02 -15.88
C SER A 277 13.00 6.67 -15.21
N ASP A 278 13.86 6.62 -14.21
CA ASP A 278 14.13 5.37 -13.49
C ASP A 278 12.93 4.97 -12.64
N LEU A 279 12.26 5.95 -12.00
CA LEU A 279 10.99 5.72 -11.28
C LEU A 279 9.85 5.30 -12.22
N VAL A 280 9.77 5.91 -13.41
CA VAL A 280 8.78 5.49 -14.43
C VAL A 280 9.02 4.05 -14.86
N ASP A 281 10.26 3.66 -15.10
CA ASP A 281 10.61 2.29 -15.47
C ASP A 281 10.36 1.30 -14.32
N ASP A 282 10.58 1.70 -13.06
CA ASP A 282 10.25 0.89 -11.87
C ASP A 282 8.75 0.66 -11.76
N VAL A 283 7.95 1.71 -11.88
CA VAL A 283 6.48 1.62 -11.82
C VAL A 283 5.91 0.81 -12.97
N ARG A 284 6.46 0.97 -14.19
CA ARG A 284 6.08 0.14 -15.35
C ARG A 284 6.35 -1.34 -15.11
N ALA A 285 7.50 -1.66 -14.53
CA ALA A 285 7.86 -3.03 -14.17
C ALA A 285 6.86 -3.62 -13.18
N GLU A 286 6.49 -2.83 -12.16
CA GLU A 286 5.52 -3.24 -11.14
C GLU A 286 4.12 -3.47 -11.73
N VAL A 287 3.64 -2.57 -12.59
CA VAL A 287 2.30 -2.65 -13.19
C VAL A 287 2.21 -3.77 -14.24
N CYS A 288 3.28 -4.02 -15.02
CA CYS A 288 3.22 -4.99 -16.09
C CYS A 288 3.19 -6.45 -15.64
N LEU A 289 3.84 -6.78 -14.52
CA LEU A 289 3.94 -8.17 -14.06
C LEU A 289 2.57 -8.79 -13.73
N PRO A 290 1.68 -8.16 -12.94
CA PRO A 290 0.35 -8.68 -12.69
C PRO A 290 -0.50 -8.82 -13.96
N LEU A 291 -0.35 -7.89 -14.90
CA LEU A 291 -1.07 -7.93 -16.17
C LEU A 291 -0.64 -9.12 -17.03
N LEU A 292 0.65 -9.45 -17.05
CA LEU A 292 1.19 -10.63 -17.74
C LEU A 292 0.80 -11.92 -17.02
N GLU A 293 0.86 -11.95 -15.69
CA GLU A 293 0.47 -13.11 -14.87
C GLU A 293 -1.00 -13.48 -15.03
N SER A 294 -1.87 -12.49 -15.22
CA SER A 294 -3.31 -12.73 -15.48
C SER A 294 -3.57 -13.45 -16.80
N ALA A 295 -2.68 -13.31 -17.78
CA ALA A 295 -2.80 -13.85 -19.16
C ALA A 295 -4.11 -13.46 -19.89
N ILE A 296 -4.84 -12.47 -19.39
CA ILE A 296 -6.16 -12.06 -19.92
C ILE A 296 -6.00 -11.04 -21.05
N PHE A 297 -5.01 -10.14 -20.92
CA PHE A 297 -4.90 -8.96 -21.77
C PHE A 297 -3.97 -9.22 -22.99
N PRO A 298 -4.37 -8.76 -24.19
CA PRO A 298 -3.45 -8.72 -25.34
C PRO A 298 -2.22 -7.84 -25.04
N MET A 299 -1.06 -8.21 -25.61
CA MET A 299 0.19 -7.45 -25.44
C MET A 299 0.06 -5.97 -25.79
N GLN A 300 -0.76 -5.64 -26.78
CA GLN A 300 -1.01 -4.25 -27.18
C GLN A 300 -1.73 -3.47 -26.08
N VAL A 301 -2.73 -4.07 -25.42
CA VAL A 301 -3.46 -3.46 -24.31
C VAL A 301 -2.54 -3.23 -23.11
N ILE A 302 -1.68 -4.21 -22.79
CA ILE A 302 -0.68 -4.05 -21.72
C ILE A 302 0.27 -2.90 -22.07
N ALA A 303 0.75 -2.83 -23.31
CA ALA A 303 1.62 -1.74 -23.75
C ALA A 303 0.96 -0.36 -23.58
N GLU A 304 -0.29 -0.23 -23.99
CA GLU A 304 -1.08 1.01 -23.87
C GLU A 304 -1.28 1.42 -22.40
N GLN A 305 -1.60 0.48 -21.53
CA GLN A 305 -1.72 0.76 -20.07
C GLN A 305 -0.41 1.24 -19.43
N LEU A 306 0.72 0.84 -20.02
CA LEU A 306 2.06 1.25 -19.57
C LEU A 306 2.55 2.55 -20.27
N GLY A 307 1.69 3.17 -21.11
CA GLY A 307 2.02 4.38 -21.84
C GLY A 307 2.94 4.17 -23.04
N TYR A 308 2.96 2.97 -23.63
CA TYR A 308 3.67 2.68 -24.87
C TYR A 308 2.73 2.68 -26.07
N ALA A 309 3.13 3.37 -27.13
CA ALA A 309 2.37 3.41 -28.38
C ALA A 309 2.28 2.05 -29.08
N THR A 310 3.24 1.15 -28.87
CA THR A 310 3.28 -0.17 -29.51
C THR A 310 3.76 -1.26 -28.56
N SER A 311 3.28 -2.49 -28.77
CA SER A 311 3.76 -3.68 -28.06
C SER A 311 5.26 -3.96 -28.27
N GLY A 312 5.83 -3.51 -29.39
CA GLY A 312 7.27 -3.61 -29.67
C GLY A 312 8.12 -2.72 -28.74
N ASN A 313 7.64 -1.52 -28.40
CA ASN A 313 8.30 -0.63 -27.44
C ASN A 313 8.25 -1.21 -26.01
N PHE A 314 7.10 -1.76 -25.64
CA PHE A 314 6.95 -2.47 -24.38
C PHE A 314 7.89 -3.70 -24.31
N SER A 315 7.94 -4.53 -25.38
CA SER A 315 8.81 -5.71 -25.40
C SER A 315 10.29 -5.34 -25.25
N ARG A 316 10.74 -4.24 -25.85
CA ARG A 316 12.13 -3.72 -25.67
C ARG A 316 12.39 -3.26 -24.26
N PHE A 317 11.46 -2.55 -23.63
CA PHE A 317 11.55 -2.19 -22.22
C PHE A 317 11.65 -3.43 -21.34
N PHE A 318 10.74 -4.39 -21.55
CA PHE A 318 10.66 -5.62 -20.75
C PHE A 318 11.96 -6.42 -20.86
N GLN A 319 12.46 -6.60 -22.09
CA GLN A 319 13.71 -7.33 -22.31
C GLN A 319 14.91 -6.65 -21.66
N ARG A 320 15.01 -5.31 -21.72
CA ARG A 320 16.06 -4.55 -21.03
C ARG A 320 15.96 -4.72 -19.51
N ARG A 321 14.73 -4.77 -18.96
CA ARG A 321 14.50 -4.82 -17.53
C ARG A 321 14.63 -6.23 -16.94
N PHE A 322 14.11 -7.24 -17.63
CA PHE A 322 13.98 -8.62 -17.14
C PHE A 322 14.86 -9.63 -17.89
N ASN A 323 15.60 -9.22 -18.92
CA ASN A 323 16.46 -10.04 -19.79
C ASN A 323 15.74 -11.21 -20.51
N CYS A 324 14.44 -11.15 -20.66
CA CYS A 324 13.63 -12.07 -21.41
C CYS A 324 12.48 -11.32 -22.09
N THR A 325 11.84 -11.93 -23.10
CA THR A 325 10.66 -11.30 -23.71
C THR A 325 9.42 -11.51 -22.81
N PRO A 326 8.38 -10.64 -22.91
CA PRO A 326 7.12 -10.85 -22.20
C PRO A 326 6.49 -12.23 -22.50
N ARG A 327 6.63 -12.74 -23.74
CA ARG A 327 6.12 -14.05 -24.13
C ARG A 327 6.88 -15.21 -23.46
N ASP A 328 8.20 -15.10 -23.39
CA ASP A 328 9.02 -16.12 -22.71
C ASP A 328 8.73 -16.13 -21.21
N TRP A 329 8.52 -14.96 -20.62
CA TRP A 329 8.08 -14.82 -19.23
C TRP A 329 6.75 -15.54 -18.97
N MET A 330 5.72 -15.27 -19.78
CA MET A 330 4.40 -15.92 -19.65
C MET A 330 4.47 -17.43 -19.84
N ARG A 331 5.28 -17.91 -20.81
CA ARG A 331 5.47 -19.34 -21.04
C ARG A 331 6.08 -20.03 -19.83
N ALA A 332 7.13 -19.45 -19.27
CA ALA A 332 7.84 -20.00 -18.11
C ALA A 332 6.96 -20.01 -16.84
N LEU A 333 6.07 -19.02 -16.66
CA LEU A 333 5.05 -19.06 -15.60
C LEU A 333 4.07 -20.23 -15.78
N GLY A 334 3.65 -20.53 -17.01
CA GLY A 334 2.75 -21.65 -17.32
C GLY A 334 3.40 -23.04 -17.15
N GLU A 335 4.72 -23.12 -17.29
CA GLU A 335 5.50 -24.36 -17.13
C GLU A 335 5.98 -24.61 -15.70
N GLY A 336 5.69 -23.71 -14.76
CA GLY A 336 6.09 -23.83 -13.35
C GLY A 336 7.61 -23.70 -13.10
N ASP A 337 8.32 -23.01 -14.01
CA ASP A 337 9.78 -22.90 -13.98
C ASP A 337 10.24 -22.02 -12.81
N ALA A 338 10.82 -22.68 -11.80
CA ALA A 338 11.38 -22.05 -10.59
C ALA A 338 12.48 -21.01 -10.89
N GLN A 339 13.10 -21.06 -12.09
CA GLN A 339 14.11 -20.06 -12.50
C GLN A 339 13.49 -18.71 -12.83
N VAL A 340 12.27 -18.64 -13.34
CA VAL A 340 11.57 -17.37 -13.64
C VAL A 340 11.05 -16.74 -12.37
N ALA A 341 10.56 -17.53 -11.42
CA ALA A 341 10.24 -17.04 -10.07
C ALA A 341 11.49 -16.44 -9.38
N ALA A 342 12.64 -17.10 -9.49
CA ALA A 342 13.91 -16.62 -8.93
C ALA A 342 14.48 -15.38 -9.67
N LEU A 343 14.18 -15.18 -10.96
CA LEU A 343 14.58 -13.98 -11.72
C LEU A 343 13.69 -12.79 -11.38
N SER A 344 12.40 -13.02 -11.10
CA SER A 344 11.50 -12.00 -10.56
C SER A 344 11.99 -11.53 -9.18
N ASP A 345 12.39 -12.45 -8.31
CA ASP A 345 12.83 -12.16 -6.95
C ASP A 345 14.17 -11.42 -6.89
N ARG A 346 15.21 -11.89 -7.61
CA ARG A 346 16.56 -11.33 -7.48
C ARG A 346 16.73 -9.94 -8.10
N ARG A 347 16.03 -9.61 -9.18
CA ARG A 347 16.25 -8.34 -9.91
C ARG A 347 15.27 -7.24 -9.55
N THR A 348 14.08 -7.57 -9.11
CA THR A 348 13.16 -6.60 -8.50
C THR A 348 13.78 -6.08 -7.19
N ALA A 349 14.39 -6.95 -6.39
CA ALA A 349 15.13 -6.56 -5.18
C ALA A 349 16.37 -5.71 -5.50
N ASP A 350 17.23 -6.12 -6.44
CA ASP A 350 18.48 -5.39 -6.76
C ASP A 350 18.25 -4.01 -7.38
N THR A 351 17.08 -3.77 -8.00
CA THR A 351 16.79 -2.49 -8.67
C THR A 351 16.05 -1.52 -7.77
N LEU A 352 15.24 -2.03 -6.84
CA LEU A 352 14.58 -1.23 -5.81
C LEU A 352 15.56 -0.81 -4.69
N PHE A 353 16.69 -1.52 -4.52
CA PHE A 353 17.64 -1.33 -3.41
C PHE A 353 19.03 -0.83 -3.83
N ARG A 354 19.26 -0.36 -5.06
CA ARG A 354 20.48 0.38 -5.36
C ARG A 354 20.44 1.77 -4.72
N VAL A 355 20.57 1.78 -3.40
CA VAL A 355 21.12 2.92 -2.67
C VAL A 355 22.59 2.58 -2.42
N ARG A 356 23.47 3.23 -3.17
CA ARG A 356 24.86 3.39 -2.76
C ARG A 356 24.96 4.63 -1.90
#